data_7b0f88e0eb258ae04a234be50e0f6429
#
_entry.id   7b0f88e0eb258ae04a234be50e0f6429
#
_cell.length_a   1.000
_cell.length_b   1.000
_cell.length_c   1.000
_cell.angle_alpha   90.00
_cell.angle_beta   90.00
_cell.angle_gamma   90.00
#
_symmetry.space_group_name_H-M   'P 1'
#
loop_
_entity.id
_entity.type
_entity.pdbx_description
1 polymer ?
#
loop_
_entity_poly.entity_id
_entity_poly.type
_entity_poly.pdbx_seq_one_letter_code
_entity_poly.pdbx_strand_id
1 'polypeptide(L)'
;PLMSALQFEGYEDNVIVIDSVSKRFSACGARIGILLSKNGEFMSQCMKWCQCRLCVATIDQLAAAELYTVGPEYFEAVKKEYMHRRDVMMEKLRGIPGVVCEVPEGAFYVMAALPVDDADKFQTWLLDEFDDNGDTVMFASGEPFYGTPGKGKNEVRMAYVLNEESLSRAMDVLAAAIKKYNETH
;
A
#
# COMPACT_ATOMS: atom_id res chain seq x y z
N PRO A 1 8.93 -13.91 14.32
CA PRO A 1 9.95 -13.22 13.53
C PRO A 1 9.83 -13.62 12.07
N LEU A 2 9.97 -12.63 11.16
CA LEU A 2 10.00 -12.90 9.73
C LEU A 2 11.36 -13.54 9.40
N MET A 3 11.33 -14.63 8.63
CA MET A 3 12.52 -15.31 8.13
C MET A 3 12.76 -14.94 6.67
N SER A 4 13.97 -14.59 6.30
CA SER A 4 14.32 -14.35 4.91
C SER A 4 14.42 -15.68 4.15
N ALA A 5 13.90 -15.73 2.92
CA ALA A 5 14.05 -16.90 2.05
C ALA A 5 15.53 -17.26 1.76
N LEU A 6 16.44 -16.30 1.88
CA LEU A 6 17.88 -16.54 1.77
C LEU A 6 18.46 -17.45 2.89
N GLN A 7 17.68 -17.75 3.93
CA GLN A 7 18.05 -18.66 5.01
C GLN A 7 17.69 -20.12 4.74
N PHE A 8 17.00 -20.42 3.65
CA PHE A 8 16.71 -21.81 3.26
C PHE A 8 17.98 -22.49 2.78
N GLU A 9 18.42 -23.48 3.54
CA GLU A 9 19.60 -24.28 3.22
C GLU A 9 19.27 -25.32 2.13
N GLY A 10 20.20 -25.51 1.20
CA GLY A 10 20.08 -26.46 0.08
C GLY A 10 19.22 -25.94 -1.10
N TYR A 11 18.72 -24.70 -1.03
CA TYR A 11 17.93 -24.05 -2.08
C TYR A 11 18.54 -22.72 -2.55
N GLU A 12 19.79 -22.49 -2.25
CA GLU A 12 20.45 -21.19 -2.45
C GLU A 12 20.35 -20.69 -3.89
N ASP A 13 20.49 -21.59 -4.86
CA ASP A 13 20.42 -21.25 -6.29
C ASP A 13 18.99 -21.01 -6.80
N ASN A 14 17.98 -21.41 -6.02
CA ASN A 14 16.58 -21.27 -6.38
C ASN A 14 15.92 -20.03 -5.75
N VAL A 15 16.61 -19.37 -4.81
CA VAL A 15 16.05 -18.23 -4.09
C VAL A 15 16.44 -16.90 -4.75
N ILE A 16 15.42 -16.12 -5.06
CA ILE A 16 15.55 -14.75 -5.55
C ILE A 16 14.75 -13.87 -4.60
N VAL A 17 15.41 -12.89 -3.98
CA VAL A 17 14.77 -11.88 -3.12
C VAL A 17 14.75 -10.54 -3.84
N ILE A 18 13.57 -9.94 -3.89
CA ILE A 18 13.36 -8.58 -4.39
C ILE A 18 12.96 -7.73 -3.21
N ASP A 19 13.70 -6.65 -2.97
CA ASP A 19 13.44 -5.70 -1.88
C ASP A 19 13.48 -4.27 -2.41
N SER A 20 13.10 -3.31 -1.58
CA SER A 20 13.10 -1.88 -1.93
C SER A 20 13.22 -1.02 -0.68
N VAL A 21 13.88 0.11 -0.81
CA VAL A 21 13.91 1.15 0.23
C VAL A 21 12.57 1.90 0.34
N SER A 22 11.72 1.79 -0.67
CA SER A 22 10.49 2.59 -0.83
C SER A 22 9.55 2.51 0.37
N LYS A 23 9.28 1.31 0.88
CA LYS A 23 8.31 1.09 1.96
C LYS A 23 8.99 0.95 3.32
N ARG A 24 10.19 0.37 3.33
CA ARG A 24 10.99 0.18 4.54
C ARG A 24 11.38 1.50 5.21
N PHE A 25 11.73 2.50 4.41
CA PHE A 25 12.27 3.78 4.89
C PHE A 25 11.43 4.99 4.44
N SER A 26 10.20 4.78 3.98
CA SER A 26 9.36 5.84 3.39
C SER A 26 10.05 6.62 2.27
N ALA A 27 10.97 5.97 1.54
CA ALA A 27 11.84 6.56 0.53
C ALA A 27 11.41 6.18 -0.89
N CYS A 28 10.11 6.23 -1.19
CA CYS A 28 9.56 5.82 -2.48
C CYS A 28 10.03 6.73 -3.65
N GLY A 29 10.39 7.98 -3.37
CA GLY A 29 10.97 8.91 -4.34
C GLY A 29 12.39 8.57 -4.79
N ALA A 30 13.15 7.82 -4.00
CA ALA A 30 14.53 7.42 -4.33
C ALA A 30 14.61 6.42 -5.51
N ARG A 31 13.51 5.74 -5.83
CA ARG A 31 13.41 4.78 -6.95
C ARG A 31 14.46 3.67 -6.92
N ILE A 32 14.77 3.14 -5.75
CA ILE A 32 15.76 2.09 -5.54
C ILE A 32 15.08 0.76 -5.22
N GLY A 33 15.31 -0.22 -6.08
CA GLY A 33 15.01 -1.62 -5.86
C GLY A 33 16.29 -2.43 -5.75
N ILE A 34 16.22 -3.55 -5.06
CA ILE A 34 17.35 -4.44 -4.77
C ILE A 34 16.94 -5.85 -5.19
N LEU A 35 17.81 -6.52 -5.93
CA LEU A 35 17.68 -7.93 -6.28
C LEU A 35 18.86 -8.70 -5.70
N LEU A 36 18.56 -9.79 -4.99
CA LEU A 36 19.53 -10.60 -4.29
C LEU A 36 19.30 -12.09 -4.64
N SER A 37 20.36 -12.79 -5.00
CA SER A 37 20.38 -14.24 -5.14
C SER A 37 21.79 -14.77 -4.93
N LYS A 38 21.92 -16.02 -4.48
CA LYS A 38 23.21 -16.72 -4.45
C LYS A 38 23.51 -17.39 -5.78
N ASN A 39 22.54 -17.49 -6.70
CA ASN A 39 22.72 -18.03 -8.03
C ASN A 39 23.54 -17.07 -8.91
N GLY A 40 24.83 -17.35 -9.08
CA GLY A 40 25.76 -16.50 -9.83
C GLY A 40 25.44 -16.39 -11.30
N GLU A 41 24.93 -17.49 -11.94
CA GLU A 41 24.53 -17.46 -13.35
C GLU A 41 23.33 -16.53 -13.55
N PHE A 42 22.28 -16.70 -12.74
CA PHE A 42 21.11 -15.81 -12.76
C PHE A 42 21.51 -14.34 -12.55
N MET A 43 22.33 -14.04 -11.55
CA MET A 43 22.79 -12.68 -11.27
C MET A 43 23.60 -12.09 -12.42
N SER A 44 24.42 -12.90 -13.09
CA SER A 44 25.16 -12.47 -14.28
C SER A 44 24.23 -12.05 -15.44
N GLN A 45 23.14 -12.77 -15.67
CA GLN A 45 22.16 -12.41 -16.68
C GLN A 45 21.38 -11.13 -16.27
N CYS A 46 20.96 -11.04 -15.01
CA CYS A 46 20.30 -9.84 -14.49
C CYS A 46 21.19 -8.59 -14.64
N MET A 47 22.50 -8.72 -14.42
CA MET A 47 23.43 -7.60 -14.57
C MET A 47 23.43 -7.05 -16.00
N LYS A 48 23.32 -7.87 -17.02
CA LYS A 48 23.23 -7.42 -18.42
C LYS A 48 22.00 -6.53 -18.65
N TRP A 49 20.85 -6.89 -18.06
CA TRP A 49 19.64 -6.05 -18.12
C TRP A 49 19.80 -4.75 -17.36
N CYS A 50 20.45 -4.78 -16.20
CA CYS A 50 20.75 -3.57 -15.44
C CYS A 50 21.67 -2.62 -16.24
N GLN A 51 22.67 -3.15 -16.92
CA GLN A 51 23.57 -2.37 -17.78
C GLN A 51 22.84 -1.73 -18.98
N CYS A 52 21.83 -2.38 -19.55
CA CYS A 52 21.00 -1.77 -20.60
C CYS A 52 20.18 -0.58 -20.11
N ARG A 53 19.74 -0.57 -18.84
CA ARG A 53 18.99 0.53 -18.22
C ARG A 53 19.86 1.60 -17.58
N LEU A 54 21.15 1.32 -17.41
CA LEU A 54 22.05 2.06 -16.53
C LEU A 54 21.69 1.90 -15.04
N CYS A 55 22.44 2.57 -14.17
CA CYS A 55 22.23 2.44 -12.72
C CYS A 55 21.23 3.49 -12.20
N VAL A 56 20.76 3.27 -10.97
CA VAL A 56 20.11 4.32 -10.16
C VAL A 56 21.10 5.45 -9.93
N ALA A 57 20.60 6.69 -9.81
CA ALA A 57 21.43 7.87 -9.57
C ALA A 57 22.38 7.65 -8.37
N THR A 58 23.65 7.98 -8.53
CA THR A 58 24.69 7.72 -7.51
C THR A 58 24.39 8.42 -6.19
N ILE A 59 23.86 9.64 -6.23
CA ILE A 59 23.49 10.40 -5.02
C ILE A 59 22.40 9.65 -4.24
N ASP A 60 21.38 9.13 -4.94
CA ASP A 60 20.31 8.36 -4.30
C ASP A 60 20.83 7.05 -3.71
N GLN A 61 21.79 6.40 -4.36
CA GLN A 61 22.43 5.19 -3.82
C GLN A 61 23.23 5.47 -2.55
N LEU A 62 23.99 6.56 -2.52
CA LEU A 62 24.75 6.97 -1.33
C LEU A 62 23.81 7.32 -0.17
N ALA A 63 22.77 8.10 -0.44
CA ALA A 63 21.76 8.43 0.56
C ALA A 63 21.04 7.18 1.09
N ALA A 64 20.69 6.25 0.19
CA ALA A 64 20.03 5.01 0.58
C ALA A 64 20.93 4.08 1.41
N ALA A 65 22.24 4.08 1.20
CA ALA A 65 23.17 3.32 2.01
C ALA A 65 23.11 3.75 3.49
N GLU A 66 22.99 5.06 3.75
CA GLU A 66 22.85 5.60 5.10
C GLU A 66 21.55 5.17 5.79
N LEU A 67 20.47 4.91 5.06
CA LEU A 67 19.20 4.42 5.64
C LEU A 67 19.38 3.06 6.36
N TYR A 68 20.35 2.25 5.98
CA TYR A 68 20.61 0.97 6.62
C TYR A 68 21.41 1.09 7.92
N THR A 69 21.83 2.30 8.30
CA THR A 69 22.49 2.57 9.57
C THR A 69 21.52 2.93 10.69
N VAL A 70 20.23 3.17 10.38
CA VAL A 70 19.23 3.51 11.40
C VAL A 70 19.01 2.32 12.35
N GLY A 71 18.84 2.65 13.62
CA GLY A 71 18.62 1.66 14.67
C GLY A 71 17.18 1.13 14.72
N PRO A 72 16.94 0.09 15.52
CA PRO A 72 15.61 -0.54 15.65
C PRO A 72 14.54 0.42 16.18
N GLU A 73 14.91 1.47 16.91
CA GLU A 73 14.03 2.49 17.44
C GLU A 73 13.26 3.23 16.34
N TYR A 74 13.87 3.42 15.17
CA TYR A 74 13.20 3.99 13.99
C TYR A 74 12.01 3.12 13.57
N PHE A 75 12.22 1.82 13.44
CA PHE A 75 11.18 0.89 13.00
C PHE A 75 10.06 0.73 14.02
N GLU A 76 10.39 0.76 15.32
CA GLU A 76 9.38 0.72 16.38
C GLU A 76 8.52 2.01 16.40
N ALA A 77 9.13 3.17 16.17
CA ALA A 77 8.41 4.42 16.04
C ALA A 77 7.47 4.43 14.83
N VAL A 78 7.95 4.01 13.66
CA VAL A 78 7.16 3.90 12.43
C VAL A 78 6.00 2.91 12.61
N LYS A 79 6.27 1.74 13.20
CA LYS A 79 5.25 0.73 13.49
C LYS A 79 4.15 1.28 14.40
N LYS A 80 4.52 1.99 15.47
CA LYS A 80 3.56 2.59 16.41
C LYS A 80 2.68 3.62 15.71
N GLU A 81 3.27 4.46 14.88
CA GLU A 81 2.55 5.48 14.10
C GLU A 81 1.55 4.84 13.13
N TYR A 82 1.95 3.83 12.36
CA TYR A 82 1.05 3.16 11.43
C TYR A 82 -0.04 2.34 12.13
N MET A 83 0.25 1.76 13.29
CA MET A 83 -0.79 1.12 14.10
C MET A 83 -1.84 2.13 14.55
N HIS A 84 -1.42 3.31 14.99
CA HIS A 84 -2.34 4.39 15.38
C HIS A 84 -3.22 4.83 14.20
N ARG A 85 -2.63 5.13 13.05
CA ARG A 85 -3.37 5.49 11.82
C ARG A 85 -4.36 4.41 11.40
N ARG A 86 -3.93 3.14 11.45
CA ARG A 86 -4.81 2.01 11.21
C ARG A 86 -6.02 2.03 12.14
N ASP A 87 -5.79 2.18 13.42
CA ASP A 87 -6.83 2.10 14.43
C ASP A 87 -7.85 3.24 14.26
N VAL A 88 -7.40 4.47 13.96
CA VAL A 88 -8.26 5.61 13.60
C VAL A 88 -9.12 5.30 12.37
N MET A 89 -8.51 4.78 11.30
CA MET A 89 -9.24 4.42 10.09
C MET A 89 -10.27 3.31 10.34
N MET A 90 -9.88 2.27 11.08
CA MET A 90 -10.75 1.13 11.39
C MET A 90 -11.94 1.50 12.26
N GLU A 91 -11.75 2.38 13.23
CA GLU A 91 -12.84 2.91 14.06
C GLU A 91 -13.89 3.61 13.18
N LYS A 92 -13.46 4.51 12.30
CA LYS A 92 -14.34 5.24 11.39
C LYS A 92 -15.04 4.33 10.38
N LEU A 93 -14.30 3.45 9.71
CA LEU A 93 -14.85 2.53 8.71
C LEU A 93 -15.93 1.61 9.29
N ARG A 94 -15.69 1.08 10.47
CA ARG A 94 -16.68 0.23 11.17
C ARG A 94 -17.93 0.99 11.62
N GLY A 95 -17.82 2.31 11.75
CA GLY A 95 -18.95 3.19 12.02
C GLY A 95 -19.86 3.44 10.80
N ILE A 96 -19.42 3.12 9.57
CA ILE A 96 -20.22 3.30 8.36
C ILE A 96 -21.14 2.08 8.18
N PRO A 97 -22.48 2.25 8.19
CA PRO A 97 -23.39 1.13 8.03
C PRO A 97 -23.18 0.38 6.72
N GLY A 98 -23.08 -0.94 6.78
CA GLY A 98 -22.93 -1.82 5.61
C GLY A 98 -21.50 -2.00 5.12
N VAL A 99 -20.50 -1.28 5.65
CA VAL A 99 -19.10 -1.54 5.36
C VAL A 99 -18.65 -2.82 6.05
N VAL A 100 -17.96 -3.69 5.30
CA VAL A 100 -17.33 -4.90 5.81
C VAL A 100 -15.83 -4.83 5.61
N CYS A 101 -15.07 -4.89 6.71
CA CYS A 101 -13.62 -4.89 6.68
C CYS A 101 -13.02 -5.59 7.90
N GLU A 102 -11.85 -6.21 7.69
CA GLU A 102 -11.04 -6.81 8.76
C GLU A 102 -9.88 -5.89 9.12
N VAL A 103 -9.41 -5.98 10.36
CA VAL A 103 -8.24 -5.23 10.82
C VAL A 103 -7.00 -5.80 10.15
N PRO A 104 -6.26 -5.02 9.35
CA PRO A 104 -5.03 -5.52 8.74
C PRO A 104 -3.95 -5.74 9.79
N GLU A 105 -3.28 -6.88 9.74
CA GLU A 105 -2.17 -7.22 10.64
C GLU A 105 -0.81 -6.70 10.14
N GLY A 106 -0.74 -6.21 8.91
CA GLY A 106 0.48 -5.70 8.30
C GLY A 106 0.20 -4.75 7.15
N ALA A 107 1.26 -4.28 6.52
CA ALA A 107 1.24 -3.24 5.48
C ALA A 107 0.65 -1.91 5.99
N PHE A 108 0.14 -1.08 5.10
CA PHE A 108 -0.56 0.18 5.39
C PHE A 108 -1.83 0.31 4.52
N TYR A 109 -2.43 -0.82 4.18
CA TYR A 109 -3.66 -0.91 3.39
C TYR A 109 -4.74 -1.65 4.17
N VAL A 110 -5.99 -1.23 3.96
CA VAL A 110 -7.18 -1.99 4.31
C VAL A 110 -7.95 -2.33 3.04
N MET A 111 -8.46 -3.54 2.97
CA MET A 111 -9.48 -3.94 2.00
C MET A 111 -10.84 -3.84 2.68
N ALA A 112 -11.78 -3.18 2.05
CA ALA A 112 -13.14 -3.03 2.57
C ALA A 112 -14.16 -3.23 1.45
N ALA A 113 -15.24 -3.96 1.74
CA ALA A 113 -16.43 -3.96 0.90
C ALA A 113 -17.32 -2.80 1.33
N LEU A 114 -17.64 -1.94 0.38
CA LEU A 114 -18.53 -0.80 0.60
C LEU A 114 -19.97 -1.19 0.23
N PRO A 115 -20.97 -0.58 0.86
CA PRO A 115 -22.38 -0.82 0.53
C PRO A 115 -22.79 -0.02 -0.73
N VAL A 116 -22.11 -0.28 -1.85
CA VAL A 116 -22.34 0.28 -3.18
C VAL A 116 -22.45 -0.84 -4.21
N ASP A 117 -23.04 -0.59 -5.36
CA ASP A 117 -23.21 -1.58 -6.44
C ASP A 117 -21.88 -1.92 -7.14
N ASP A 118 -21.05 -0.90 -7.35
CA ASP A 118 -19.83 -1.01 -8.12
C ASP A 118 -18.84 0.10 -7.68
N ALA A 119 -17.66 -0.30 -7.24
CA ALA A 119 -16.66 0.62 -6.70
C ALA A 119 -16.04 1.55 -7.76
N ASP A 120 -15.94 1.11 -9.02
CA ASP A 120 -15.44 1.96 -10.11
C ASP A 120 -16.45 3.02 -10.49
N LYS A 121 -17.74 2.70 -10.55
CA LYS A 121 -18.80 3.69 -10.75
C LYS A 121 -18.84 4.70 -9.60
N PHE A 122 -18.79 4.20 -8.38
CA PHE A 122 -18.76 5.06 -7.20
C PHE A 122 -17.54 5.99 -7.19
N GLN A 123 -16.36 5.47 -7.54
CA GLN A 123 -15.14 6.27 -7.67
C GLN A 123 -15.28 7.35 -8.76
N THR A 124 -15.86 7.01 -9.90
CA THR A 124 -16.10 7.96 -10.99
C THR A 124 -17.05 9.08 -10.54
N TRP A 125 -18.16 8.71 -9.91
CA TRP A 125 -19.11 9.66 -9.36
C TRP A 125 -18.50 10.56 -8.26
N LEU A 126 -17.65 10.01 -7.40
CA LEU A 126 -16.90 10.78 -6.38
C LEU A 126 -16.04 11.88 -7.00
N LEU A 127 -15.44 11.62 -8.16
CA LEU A 127 -14.55 12.57 -8.82
C LEU A 127 -15.29 13.59 -9.69
N ASP A 128 -16.41 13.18 -10.30
CA ASP A 128 -17.14 14.00 -11.28
C ASP A 128 -18.25 14.84 -10.64
N GLU A 129 -18.91 14.34 -9.59
CA GLU A 129 -20.16 14.91 -9.12
C GLU A 129 -20.19 15.19 -7.60
N PHE A 130 -19.36 14.47 -6.81
CA PHE A 130 -19.44 14.60 -5.35
C PHE A 130 -18.46 15.64 -4.81
N ASP A 131 -19.00 16.45 -3.92
CA ASP A 131 -18.25 17.45 -3.16
C ASP A 131 -18.79 17.52 -1.72
N ASP A 132 -17.91 17.52 -0.75
CA ASP A 132 -18.21 17.81 0.65
C ASP A 132 -17.30 18.93 1.16
N ASN A 133 -17.76 20.18 1.03
CA ASN A 133 -17.03 21.40 1.40
C ASN A 133 -15.67 21.54 0.67
N GLY A 134 -15.61 21.19 -0.60
CA GLY A 134 -14.40 21.24 -1.43
C GLY A 134 -13.53 20.00 -1.35
N ASP A 135 -13.95 18.97 -0.59
CA ASP A 135 -13.21 17.72 -0.43
C ASP A 135 -13.92 16.56 -1.12
N THR A 136 -13.13 15.66 -1.69
CA THR A 136 -13.53 14.32 -2.11
C THR A 136 -12.47 13.29 -1.72
N VAL A 137 -12.74 12.00 -1.91
CA VAL A 137 -11.80 10.91 -1.59
C VAL A 137 -11.54 10.03 -2.79
N MET A 138 -10.36 9.42 -2.79
CA MET A 138 -9.95 8.43 -3.79
C MET A 138 -9.47 7.15 -3.09
N PHE A 139 -9.73 6.02 -3.75
CA PHE A 139 -9.26 4.70 -3.36
C PHE A 139 -8.87 3.89 -4.60
N ALA A 140 -8.33 2.71 -4.43
CA ALA A 140 -8.17 1.76 -5.52
C ALA A 140 -9.33 0.76 -5.50
N SER A 141 -10.00 0.57 -6.64
CA SER A 141 -11.00 -0.49 -6.81
C SER A 141 -10.40 -1.87 -6.51
N GLY A 142 -11.20 -2.75 -5.92
CA GLY A 142 -10.80 -4.09 -5.51
C GLY A 142 -10.81 -5.10 -6.65
N GLU A 143 -11.70 -4.96 -7.63
CA GLU A 143 -11.89 -5.94 -8.71
C GLU A 143 -10.58 -6.31 -9.43
N PRO A 144 -9.69 -5.36 -9.80
CA PRO A 144 -8.43 -5.68 -10.48
C PRO A 144 -7.44 -6.54 -9.68
N PHE A 145 -7.63 -6.72 -8.37
CA PHE A 145 -6.79 -7.57 -7.53
C PHE A 145 -7.22 -9.05 -7.56
N TYR A 146 -8.38 -9.36 -8.14
CA TYR A 146 -8.89 -10.71 -8.26
C TYR A 146 -8.62 -11.32 -9.63
N GLY A 147 -8.18 -12.60 -9.64
CA GLY A 147 -8.07 -13.36 -10.88
C GLY A 147 -9.42 -13.91 -11.38
N THR A 148 -10.48 -13.85 -10.58
CA THR A 148 -11.82 -14.32 -10.92
C THR A 148 -12.69 -13.14 -11.35
N PRO A 149 -13.20 -13.12 -12.59
CA PRO A 149 -14.05 -12.04 -13.06
C PRO A 149 -15.28 -11.81 -12.18
N GLY A 150 -15.59 -10.54 -11.92
CA GLY A 150 -16.76 -10.11 -11.15
C GLY A 150 -16.61 -10.21 -9.63
N LYS A 151 -15.46 -10.69 -9.11
CA LYS A 151 -15.14 -10.59 -7.69
C LYS A 151 -14.63 -9.21 -7.35
N GLY A 152 -14.94 -8.74 -6.13
CA GLY A 152 -14.43 -7.49 -5.59
C GLY A 152 -15.07 -6.23 -6.18
N LYS A 153 -16.22 -6.34 -6.86
CA LYS A 153 -16.89 -5.20 -7.51
C LYS A 153 -17.17 -4.03 -6.58
N ASN A 154 -17.55 -4.31 -5.36
CA ASN A 154 -17.83 -3.31 -4.34
C ASN A 154 -16.70 -3.19 -3.30
N GLU A 155 -15.56 -3.83 -3.57
CA GLU A 155 -14.41 -3.77 -2.69
C GLU A 155 -13.46 -2.65 -3.11
N VAL A 156 -12.80 -2.08 -2.11
CA VAL A 156 -11.82 -1.01 -2.31
C VAL A 156 -10.59 -1.28 -1.47
N ARG A 157 -9.43 -0.83 -1.97
CA ARG A 157 -8.20 -0.77 -1.20
C ARG A 157 -7.90 0.68 -0.82
N MET A 158 -7.84 0.93 0.47
CA MET A 158 -7.50 2.24 1.01
C MET A 158 -6.17 2.19 1.76
N ALA A 159 -5.40 3.29 1.72
CA ALA A 159 -4.11 3.40 2.39
C ALA A 159 -4.21 4.37 3.58
N TYR A 160 -3.80 3.93 4.78
CA TYR A 160 -3.75 4.79 5.97
C TYR A 160 -2.39 5.50 6.10
N VAL A 161 -2.06 6.29 5.07
CA VAL A 161 -0.77 7.00 4.95
C VAL A 161 -0.83 8.49 5.34
N LEU A 162 -2.03 9.05 5.46
CA LEU A 162 -2.25 10.43 5.90
C LEU A 162 -2.03 10.56 7.40
N ASN A 163 -1.85 11.79 7.90
CA ASN A 163 -1.92 12.07 9.33
C ASN A 163 -3.33 11.80 9.89
N GLU A 164 -3.47 11.74 11.21
CA GLU A 164 -4.72 11.41 11.89
C GLU A 164 -5.89 12.33 11.47
N GLU A 165 -5.67 13.65 11.47
CA GLU A 165 -6.71 14.62 11.13
C GLU A 165 -7.23 14.45 9.70
N SER A 166 -6.32 14.38 8.73
CA SER A 166 -6.66 14.19 7.31
C SER A 166 -7.29 12.82 7.05
N LEU A 167 -6.82 11.79 7.75
CA LEU A 167 -7.37 10.44 7.65
C LEU A 167 -8.79 10.37 8.21
N SER A 168 -9.01 10.98 9.38
CA SER A 168 -10.34 11.08 10.00
C SER A 168 -11.31 11.85 9.08
N ARG A 169 -10.88 12.99 8.53
CA ARG A 169 -11.66 13.75 7.56
C ARG A 169 -12.00 12.95 6.30
N ALA A 170 -11.03 12.24 5.73
CA ALA A 170 -11.27 11.40 4.56
C ALA A 170 -12.33 10.32 4.81
N MET A 171 -12.36 9.73 6.00
CA MET A 171 -13.39 8.75 6.36
C MET A 171 -14.76 9.39 6.57
N ASP A 172 -14.83 10.60 7.11
CA ASP A 172 -16.10 11.33 7.24
C ASP A 172 -16.67 11.70 5.86
N VAL A 173 -15.81 12.14 4.94
CA VAL A 173 -16.16 12.41 3.53
C VAL A 173 -16.66 11.12 2.85
N LEU A 174 -15.97 9.99 3.04
CA LEU A 174 -16.40 8.69 2.50
C LEU A 174 -17.78 8.28 3.02
N ALA A 175 -18.04 8.45 4.32
CA ALA A 175 -19.33 8.14 4.93
C ALA A 175 -20.46 8.98 4.33
N ALA A 176 -20.24 10.29 4.18
CA ALA A 176 -21.20 11.21 3.56
C ALA A 176 -21.45 10.85 2.10
N ALA A 177 -20.39 10.51 1.36
CA ALA A 177 -20.47 10.10 -0.03
C ALA A 177 -21.27 8.81 -0.24
N ILE A 178 -21.01 7.77 0.55
CA ILE A 178 -21.75 6.51 0.49
C ILE A 178 -23.25 6.76 0.72
N LYS A 179 -23.57 7.56 1.74
CA LYS A 179 -24.95 7.91 2.02
C LYS A 179 -25.62 8.59 0.82
N LYS A 180 -24.98 9.63 0.28
CA LYS A 180 -25.51 10.39 -0.85
C LYS A 180 -25.64 9.56 -2.12
N TYR A 181 -24.65 8.71 -2.42
CA TYR A 181 -24.67 7.82 -3.58
C TYR A 181 -25.88 6.87 -3.51
N ASN A 182 -26.10 6.23 -2.38
CA ASN A 182 -27.22 5.28 -2.20
C ASN A 182 -28.60 5.96 -2.16
N GLU A 183 -28.69 7.27 -1.96
CA GLU A 183 -29.94 8.03 -2.08
C GLU A 183 -30.28 8.38 -3.55
N THR A 184 -29.27 8.34 -4.44
CA THR A 184 -29.41 8.82 -5.83
C THR A 184 -29.26 7.72 -6.89
N HIS A 185 -28.72 6.56 -6.50
CA HIS A 185 -28.46 5.41 -7.38
C HIS A 185 -29.06 4.13 -6.80
#